data_041086ced1be1c22c7546c803b205ef5
#
_entry.id   041086ced1be1c22c7546c803b205ef5
#
_cell.length_a   1.000
_cell.length_b   1.000
_cell.length_c   1.000
_cell.angle_alpha   90.00
_cell.angle_beta   90.00
_cell.angle_gamma   90.00
#
_symmetry.space_group_name_H-M   'P 1'
#
loop_
_entity.id
_entity.type
_entity.pdbx_description
1 polymer ?
#
loop_
_entity_poly.entity_id
_entity_poly.type
_entity_poly.pdbx_seq_one_letter_code
_entity_poly.pdbx_strand_id
1 'polypeptide(L)'
;MMLFFFYLRFCFRCLRFYFQAATKYDVHSPFVADFVEYIVEDERLFYAFPFIERMRARLHRNNYPIEIVDLGAGSKANRSKVRSVRNILRYSAVSEATGQQLFRLVAHYKPKQIVELGTSLGVSTMYMAAAAPNGQVTTLEGCPDIADVAQMNFQRLEFSNISLLL
;
A
#
# COMPACT_ATOMS: atom_id res chain seq x y z
N MET A 1 -5.11 13.59 -33.90
CA MET A 1 -4.75 14.98 -33.53
C MET A 1 -4.91 15.22 -32.03
N MET A 2 -6.03 14.90 -31.41
CA MET A 2 -6.29 15.10 -29.94
C MET A 2 -5.30 14.36 -29.02
N LEU A 3 -4.94 13.12 -29.37
CA LEU A 3 -3.99 12.29 -28.58
C LEU A 3 -2.56 12.89 -28.61
N PHE A 4 -2.14 13.45 -29.74
CA PHE A 4 -0.85 14.12 -29.87
C PHE A 4 -0.73 15.35 -28.97
N PHE A 5 -1.76 16.20 -28.92
CA PHE A 5 -1.79 17.35 -28.01
C PHE A 5 -1.82 16.94 -26.53
N PHE A 6 -2.47 15.83 -26.21
CA PHE A 6 -2.46 15.29 -24.84
C PHE A 6 -1.03 14.89 -24.42
N TYR A 7 -0.32 14.12 -25.24
CA TYR A 7 1.06 13.72 -24.94
C TYR A 7 2.01 14.92 -24.91
N LEU A 8 1.84 15.87 -25.78
CA LEU A 8 2.67 17.09 -25.78
C LEU A 8 2.49 17.90 -24.49
N ARG A 9 1.24 18.09 -24.04
CA ARG A 9 0.96 18.74 -22.74
C ARG A 9 1.50 17.93 -21.57
N PHE A 10 1.42 16.62 -21.62
CA PHE A 10 1.97 15.74 -20.58
C PHE A 10 3.50 15.89 -20.52
N CYS A 11 4.20 15.78 -21.64
CA CYS A 11 5.66 15.98 -21.71
C CYS A 11 6.07 17.37 -21.21
N PHE A 12 5.35 18.41 -21.60
CA PHE A 12 5.64 19.78 -21.13
C PHE A 12 5.47 19.89 -19.60
N ARG A 13 4.44 19.25 -19.01
CA ARG A 13 4.26 19.23 -17.56
C ARG A 13 5.38 18.46 -16.86
N CYS A 14 5.83 17.33 -17.40
CA CYS A 14 6.95 16.57 -16.88
C CYS A 14 8.25 17.38 -16.93
N LEU A 15 8.54 18.05 -18.05
CA LEU A 15 9.71 18.92 -18.17
C LEU A 15 9.66 20.09 -17.20
N ARG A 16 8.50 20.76 -17.10
CA ARG A 16 8.32 21.85 -16.14
C ARG A 16 8.53 21.37 -14.70
N PHE A 17 7.97 20.21 -14.34
CA PHE A 17 8.18 19.59 -13.02
C PHE A 17 9.67 19.33 -12.78
N TYR A 18 10.36 18.73 -13.74
CA TYR A 18 11.79 18.42 -13.64
C TYR A 18 12.65 19.68 -13.37
N PHE A 19 12.37 20.79 -14.07
CA PHE A 19 13.11 22.04 -13.87
C PHE A 19 12.70 22.85 -12.63
N GLN A 20 11.53 22.56 -12.04
CA GLN A 20 11.03 23.24 -10.83
C GLN A 20 11.09 22.39 -9.58
N ALA A 21 11.37 21.07 -9.72
CA ALA A 21 11.46 20.17 -8.59
C ALA A 21 12.65 20.53 -7.70
N ALA A 22 12.37 20.76 -6.43
CA ALA A 22 13.42 20.88 -5.43
C ALA A 22 14.11 19.54 -5.20
N THR A 23 15.41 19.54 -5.05
CA THR A 23 16.20 18.38 -4.65
C THR A 23 16.20 18.24 -3.14
N LYS A 24 16.68 17.09 -2.63
CA LYS A 24 16.86 16.90 -1.18
C LYS A 24 17.76 17.96 -0.53
N TYR A 25 18.65 18.58 -1.29
CA TYR A 25 19.56 19.64 -0.82
C TYR A 25 18.87 21.01 -0.69
N ASP A 26 17.69 21.17 -1.31
CA ASP A 26 16.89 22.40 -1.24
C ASP A 26 15.79 22.31 -0.18
N VAL A 27 15.77 21.22 0.61
CA VAL A 27 14.78 21.00 1.66
C VAL A 27 15.19 21.78 2.91
N HIS A 28 14.41 22.81 3.24
CA HIS A 28 14.64 23.63 4.46
C HIS A 28 13.87 23.13 5.69
N SER A 29 12.95 22.17 5.52
CA SER A 29 12.20 21.58 6.63
C SER A 29 12.98 20.41 7.25
N PRO A 30 13.35 20.48 8.54
CA PRO A 30 13.99 19.35 9.23
C PRO A 30 13.14 18.07 9.16
N PHE A 31 11.82 18.18 9.26
CA PHE A 31 10.90 17.04 9.15
C PHE A 31 10.97 16.38 7.76
N VAL A 32 10.99 17.17 6.68
CA VAL A 32 11.07 16.62 5.33
C VAL A 32 12.45 16.02 5.06
N ALA A 33 13.51 16.62 5.58
CA ALA A 33 14.87 16.07 5.48
C ALA A 33 14.95 14.70 6.17
N ASP A 34 14.46 14.60 7.40
CA ASP A 34 14.34 13.37 8.19
C ASP A 34 13.53 12.29 7.44
N PHE A 35 12.37 12.67 6.89
CA PHE A 35 11.53 11.77 6.11
C PHE A 35 12.25 11.22 4.87
N VAL A 36 12.96 12.08 4.13
CA VAL A 36 13.71 11.65 2.95
C VAL A 36 14.83 10.70 3.35
N GLU A 37 15.63 11.03 4.35
CA GLU A 37 16.77 10.25 4.78
C GLU A 37 16.37 8.89 5.34
N TYR A 38 15.40 8.84 6.27
CA TYR A 38 15.08 7.61 7.00
C TYR A 38 13.97 6.76 6.40
N ILE A 39 13.19 7.30 5.43
CA ILE A 39 12.06 6.57 4.85
C ILE A 39 12.22 6.37 3.34
N VAL A 40 12.57 7.44 2.60
CA VAL A 40 12.61 7.36 1.14
C VAL A 40 13.92 6.76 0.64
N GLU A 41 15.07 7.20 1.20
CA GLU A 41 16.43 6.78 0.80
C GLU A 41 16.96 5.60 1.63
N ASP A 42 16.23 5.12 2.63
CA ASP A 42 16.64 3.97 3.42
C ASP A 42 16.51 2.67 2.60
N GLU A 43 17.64 2.04 2.28
CA GLU A 43 17.73 0.79 1.54
C GLU A 43 17.87 -0.45 2.45
N ARG A 44 17.81 -0.29 3.77
CA ARG A 44 17.91 -1.42 4.71
C ARG A 44 16.81 -2.44 4.45
N LEU A 45 17.19 -3.71 4.50
CA LEU A 45 16.28 -4.84 4.43
C LEU A 45 15.87 -5.26 5.85
N PHE A 46 14.58 -5.45 6.05
CA PHE A 46 14.04 -5.86 7.34
C PHE A 46 13.50 -7.28 7.26
N TYR A 47 13.54 -7.99 8.39
CA TYR A 47 13.14 -9.40 8.50
C TYR A 47 11.71 -9.68 8.02
N ALA A 48 10.80 -8.71 8.14
CA ALA A 48 9.40 -8.86 7.74
C ALA A 48 9.20 -8.91 6.22
N PHE A 49 10.08 -8.26 5.44
CA PHE A 49 9.90 -8.10 4.00
C PHE A 49 9.79 -9.44 3.26
N PRO A 50 10.70 -10.41 3.43
CA PRO A 50 10.59 -11.69 2.73
C PRO A 50 9.31 -12.48 3.07
N PHE A 51 8.79 -12.34 4.28
CA PHE A 51 7.56 -13.03 4.69
C PHE A 51 6.32 -12.43 4.00
N ILE A 52 6.23 -11.10 4.00
CA ILE A 52 5.11 -10.39 3.35
C ILE A 52 5.16 -10.59 1.84
N GLU A 53 6.34 -10.54 1.22
CA GLU A 53 6.46 -10.74 -0.23
C GLU A 53 6.21 -12.20 -0.66
N ARG A 54 6.52 -13.19 0.17
CA ARG A 54 6.06 -14.57 -0.06
C ARG A 54 4.54 -14.68 0.00
N MET A 55 3.89 -13.96 0.92
CA MET A 55 2.43 -13.88 0.97
C MET A 55 1.89 -13.21 -0.31
N ARG A 56 2.46 -12.09 -0.74
CA ARG A 56 2.12 -11.43 -2.01
C ARG A 56 2.25 -12.38 -3.20
N ALA A 57 3.35 -13.12 -3.30
CA ALA A 57 3.56 -14.09 -4.37
C ALA A 57 2.51 -15.23 -4.37
N ARG A 58 2.05 -15.65 -3.19
CA ARG A 58 0.96 -16.62 -3.06
C ARG A 58 -0.37 -16.04 -3.53
N LEU A 59 -0.72 -14.82 -3.11
CA LEU A 59 -1.92 -14.12 -3.55
C LEU A 59 -1.93 -13.90 -5.06
N HIS A 60 -0.77 -13.64 -5.66
CA HIS A 60 -0.62 -13.48 -7.11
C HIS A 60 -0.94 -14.76 -7.90
N ARG A 61 -0.85 -15.94 -7.29
CA ARG A 61 -1.22 -17.23 -7.89
C ARG A 61 -2.65 -17.66 -7.58
N ASN A 62 -3.36 -16.92 -6.75
CA ASN A 62 -4.70 -17.27 -6.29
C ASN A 62 -5.76 -16.72 -7.26
N ASN A 63 -6.44 -17.62 -7.97
CA ASN A 63 -7.53 -17.28 -8.89
C ASN A 63 -8.92 -17.46 -8.26
N TYR A 64 -9.00 -17.63 -6.93
CA TYR A 64 -10.28 -17.75 -6.25
C TYR A 64 -11.17 -16.53 -6.53
N PRO A 65 -12.42 -16.74 -7.00
CA PRO A 65 -13.33 -15.65 -7.30
C PRO A 65 -13.91 -15.08 -6.00
N ILE A 66 -13.96 -13.75 -5.93
CA ILE A 66 -14.55 -12.99 -4.82
C ILE A 66 -15.67 -12.12 -5.39
N GLU A 67 -16.81 -12.11 -4.73
CA GLU A 67 -17.88 -11.17 -5.04
C GLU A 67 -17.57 -9.81 -4.42
N ILE A 68 -17.57 -8.76 -5.24
CA ILE A 68 -17.19 -7.42 -4.82
C ILE A 68 -18.44 -6.60 -4.49
N VAL A 69 -18.52 -6.16 -3.25
CA VAL A 69 -19.42 -5.09 -2.82
C VAL A 69 -18.61 -3.79 -2.87
N ASP A 70 -18.85 -2.96 -3.88
CA ASP A 70 -18.16 -1.69 -4.06
C ASP A 70 -19.02 -0.56 -3.49
N LEU A 71 -18.62 -0.07 -2.31
CA LEU A 71 -19.28 1.05 -1.62
C LEU A 71 -18.71 2.41 -2.03
N GLY A 72 -17.69 2.42 -2.88
CA GLY A 72 -16.97 3.62 -3.30
C GLY A 72 -17.36 4.12 -4.70
N ALA A 73 -16.47 4.91 -5.29
CA ALA A 73 -16.64 5.50 -6.63
C ALA A 73 -16.58 4.48 -7.78
N GLY A 74 -16.36 3.21 -7.49
CA GLY A 74 -16.22 2.13 -8.46
C GLY A 74 -14.85 2.11 -9.15
N SER A 75 -14.45 0.94 -9.63
CA SER A 75 -13.22 0.78 -10.39
C SER A 75 -13.46 1.08 -11.87
N LYS A 76 -12.71 2.05 -12.41
CA LYS A 76 -12.69 2.33 -13.85
C LYS A 76 -12.04 1.19 -14.66
N ALA A 77 -11.12 0.45 -14.06
CA ALA A 77 -10.35 -0.60 -14.73
C ALA A 77 -11.10 -1.94 -14.79
N ASN A 78 -11.96 -2.23 -13.83
CA ASN A 78 -12.71 -3.48 -13.78
C ASN A 78 -14.07 -3.28 -13.12
N ARG A 79 -15.14 -3.35 -13.93
CA ARG A 79 -16.55 -3.21 -13.49
C ARG A 79 -17.20 -4.54 -13.13
N SER A 80 -16.48 -5.67 -13.21
CA SER A 80 -17.05 -6.98 -12.85
C SER A 80 -17.35 -7.02 -11.36
N LYS A 81 -18.51 -7.55 -11.01
CA LYS A 81 -18.90 -7.85 -9.63
C LYS A 81 -18.12 -9.03 -9.03
N VAL A 82 -17.52 -9.88 -9.89
CA VAL A 82 -16.69 -11.00 -9.45
C VAL A 82 -15.27 -10.75 -9.93
N ARG A 83 -14.30 -10.78 -9.01
CA ARG A 83 -12.88 -10.58 -9.30
C ARG A 83 -12.07 -11.67 -8.62
N SER A 84 -11.01 -12.15 -9.28
CA SER A 84 -10.10 -13.08 -8.61
C SER A 84 -9.20 -12.34 -7.60
N VAL A 85 -8.76 -13.04 -6.55
CA VAL A 85 -7.77 -12.54 -5.57
C VAL A 85 -6.55 -11.95 -6.28
N ARG A 86 -6.04 -12.63 -7.30
CA ARG A 86 -4.95 -12.14 -8.15
C ARG A 86 -5.25 -10.77 -8.76
N ASN A 87 -6.46 -10.58 -9.28
CA ASN A 87 -6.83 -9.31 -9.91
C ASN A 87 -6.98 -8.19 -8.86
N ILE A 88 -7.54 -8.50 -7.69
CA ILE A 88 -7.63 -7.56 -6.58
C ILE A 88 -6.22 -7.13 -6.17
N LEU A 89 -5.30 -8.08 -5.98
CA LEU A 89 -3.91 -7.79 -5.66
C LEU A 89 -3.27 -6.84 -6.68
N ARG A 90 -3.45 -7.14 -7.97
CA ARG A 90 -2.82 -6.38 -9.06
C ARG A 90 -3.27 -4.93 -9.12
N TYR A 91 -4.53 -4.64 -8.79
CA TYR A 91 -5.13 -3.32 -8.96
C TYR A 91 -5.31 -2.53 -7.67
N SER A 92 -5.26 -3.17 -6.50
CA SER A 92 -5.53 -2.52 -5.21
C SER A 92 -4.33 -2.54 -4.26
N ALA A 93 -3.45 -3.55 -4.33
CA ALA A 93 -2.36 -3.63 -3.39
C ALA A 93 -1.24 -2.62 -3.71
N VAL A 94 -0.66 -2.08 -2.65
CA VAL A 94 0.54 -1.23 -2.77
C VAL A 94 1.71 -2.01 -3.38
N SER A 95 2.63 -1.30 -4.04
CA SER A 95 3.88 -1.91 -4.54
C SER A 95 4.76 -2.38 -3.38
N GLU A 96 5.73 -3.24 -3.66
CA GLU A 96 6.74 -3.66 -2.67
C GLU A 96 7.48 -2.42 -2.10
N ALA A 97 7.94 -1.53 -2.97
CA ALA A 97 8.63 -0.31 -2.56
C ALA A 97 7.77 0.57 -1.63
N THR A 98 6.48 0.76 -1.97
CA THR A 98 5.55 1.53 -1.12
C THR A 98 5.31 0.83 0.22
N GLY A 99 5.16 -0.51 0.22
CA GLY A 99 5.02 -1.28 1.46
C GLY A 99 6.24 -1.14 2.36
N GLN A 100 7.44 -1.21 1.81
CA GLN A 100 8.69 -1.01 2.53
C GLN A 100 8.83 0.41 3.08
N GLN A 101 8.38 1.43 2.34
CA GLN A 101 8.34 2.81 2.82
C GLN A 101 7.35 2.97 3.99
N LEU A 102 6.15 2.35 3.92
CA LEU A 102 5.20 2.34 5.03
C LEU A 102 5.80 1.68 6.28
N PHE A 103 6.50 0.56 6.10
CA PHE A 103 7.22 -0.09 7.21
C PHE A 103 8.23 0.87 7.85
N ARG A 104 9.11 1.49 7.04
CA ARG A 104 10.13 2.43 7.54
C ARG A 104 9.51 3.63 8.25
N LEU A 105 8.43 4.18 7.69
CA LEU A 105 7.66 5.26 8.30
C LEU A 105 7.18 4.89 9.71
N VAL A 106 6.54 3.74 9.84
CA VAL A 106 6.03 3.26 11.12
C VAL A 106 7.16 2.92 12.08
N ALA A 107 8.22 2.27 11.62
CA ALA A 107 9.39 1.92 12.44
C ALA A 107 10.13 3.16 12.96
N HIS A 108 10.18 4.24 12.16
CA HIS A 108 10.84 5.49 12.52
C HIS A 108 10.02 6.30 13.53
N TYR A 109 8.75 6.59 13.23
CA TYR A 109 7.90 7.42 14.09
C TYR A 109 7.24 6.68 15.25
N LYS A 110 7.21 5.36 15.23
CA LYS A 110 6.72 4.47 16.30
C LYS A 110 5.34 4.84 16.83
N PRO A 111 4.34 5.02 15.97
CA PRO A 111 2.98 5.34 16.40
C PRO A 111 2.42 4.19 17.25
N LYS A 112 1.65 4.53 18.29
CA LYS A 112 0.94 3.55 19.12
C LYS A 112 -0.36 3.06 18.46
N GLN A 113 -0.98 3.92 17.66
CA GLN A 113 -2.23 3.66 16.96
C GLN A 113 -2.07 4.03 15.50
N ILE A 114 -2.46 3.13 14.62
CA ILE A 114 -2.45 3.31 13.18
C ILE A 114 -3.86 3.01 12.68
N VAL A 115 -4.42 3.90 11.86
CA VAL A 115 -5.71 3.69 11.21
C VAL A 115 -5.50 3.65 9.70
N GLU A 116 -6.02 2.62 9.07
CA GLU A 116 -6.01 2.42 7.63
C GLU A 116 -7.43 2.38 7.09
N LEU A 117 -7.69 3.11 6.01
CA LEU A 117 -8.96 3.09 5.30
C LEU A 117 -8.78 2.33 3.98
N GLY A 118 -9.41 1.16 3.89
CA GLY A 118 -9.28 0.26 2.74
C GLY A 118 -8.20 -0.81 2.95
N THR A 119 -8.54 -1.88 3.63
CA THR A 119 -7.65 -3.02 3.90
C THR A 119 -7.25 -3.75 2.63
N SER A 120 -8.20 -3.93 1.70
CA SER A 120 -8.05 -4.82 0.56
C SER A 120 -7.55 -6.21 1.01
N LEU A 121 -6.50 -6.76 0.42
CA LEU A 121 -5.93 -8.06 0.82
C LEU A 121 -4.96 -7.97 2.02
N GLY A 122 -4.83 -6.80 2.64
CA GLY A 122 -4.06 -6.56 3.87
C GLY A 122 -2.56 -6.41 3.67
N VAL A 123 -2.06 -6.17 2.45
CA VAL A 123 -0.62 -6.10 2.19
C VAL A 123 0.03 -4.90 2.89
N SER A 124 -0.52 -3.71 2.75
CA SER A 124 -0.05 -2.50 3.47
C SER A 124 -0.19 -2.64 4.97
N THR A 125 -1.32 -3.20 5.41
CA THR A 125 -1.59 -3.49 6.83
C THR A 125 -0.49 -4.34 7.46
N MET A 126 -0.08 -5.43 6.78
CA MET A 126 0.97 -6.33 7.25
C MET A 126 2.32 -5.62 7.38
N TYR A 127 2.68 -4.73 6.45
CA TYR A 127 3.90 -3.93 6.55
C TYR A 127 3.88 -2.99 7.75
N MET A 128 2.76 -2.30 7.97
CA MET A 128 2.61 -1.39 9.11
C MET A 128 2.59 -2.14 10.45
N ALA A 129 1.87 -3.25 10.52
CA ALA A 129 1.79 -4.07 11.73
C ALA A 129 3.14 -4.69 12.11
N ALA A 130 3.90 -5.18 11.13
CA ALA A 130 5.24 -5.72 11.38
C ALA A 130 6.23 -4.66 11.92
N ALA A 131 6.05 -3.41 11.54
CA ALA A 131 6.87 -2.29 11.99
C ALA A 131 6.46 -1.77 13.39
N ALA A 132 5.26 -2.11 13.86
CA ALA A 132 4.69 -1.64 15.13
C ALA A 132 4.39 -2.79 16.11
N PRO A 133 5.39 -3.55 16.59
CA PRO A 133 5.14 -4.72 17.45
C PRO A 133 4.47 -4.35 18.78
N ASN A 134 4.62 -3.12 19.24
CA ASN A 134 3.98 -2.57 20.45
C ASN A 134 2.86 -1.57 20.14
N GLY A 135 2.47 -1.44 18.88
CA GLY A 135 1.38 -0.59 18.41
C GLY A 135 0.21 -1.43 17.91
N GLN A 136 -0.91 -0.77 17.66
CA GLN A 136 -2.14 -1.38 17.14
C GLN A 136 -2.47 -0.80 15.78
N VAL A 137 -2.77 -1.66 14.81
CA VAL A 137 -3.29 -1.27 13.49
C VAL A 137 -4.78 -1.57 13.45
N THR A 138 -5.60 -0.54 13.25
CA THR A 138 -7.04 -0.70 12.97
C THR A 138 -7.25 -0.44 11.50
N THR A 139 -7.76 -1.41 10.77
CA THR A 139 -7.99 -1.30 9.33
C THR A 139 -9.45 -1.59 8.99
N LEU A 140 -10.00 -0.86 8.01
CA LEU A 140 -11.40 -0.93 7.62
C LEU A 140 -11.51 -1.43 6.18
N GLU A 141 -12.44 -2.40 5.97
CA GLU A 141 -12.76 -2.91 4.62
C GLU A 141 -14.28 -2.97 4.46
N GLY A 142 -14.78 -2.43 3.36
CA GLY A 142 -16.23 -2.40 3.11
C GLY A 142 -16.78 -3.66 2.45
N CYS A 143 -15.91 -4.53 1.89
CA CYS A 143 -16.34 -5.77 1.25
C CYS A 143 -16.04 -6.97 2.17
N PRO A 144 -17.07 -7.67 2.70
CA PRO A 144 -16.87 -8.78 3.63
C PRO A 144 -15.97 -9.88 3.07
N ASP A 145 -16.17 -10.31 1.82
CA ASP A 145 -15.40 -11.38 1.20
C ASP A 145 -13.91 -11.01 1.04
N ILE A 146 -13.60 -9.73 0.81
CA ILE A 146 -12.22 -9.25 0.77
C ILE A 146 -11.64 -9.22 2.19
N ALA A 147 -12.42 -8.76 3.16
CA ALA A 147 -12.03 -8.72 4.57
C ALA A 147 -11.68 -10.12 5.10
N ASP A 148 -12.46 -11.13 4.73
CA ASP A 148 -12.20 -12.53 5.11
C ASP A 148 -10.85 -13.02 4.58
N VAL A 149 -10.50 -12.68 3.32
CA VAL A 149 -9.19 -13.03 2.77
C VAL A 149 -8.08 -12.28 3.49
N ALA A 150 -8.26 -11.00 3.82
CA ALA A 150 -7.28 -10.24 4.59
C ALA A 150 -7.08 -10.84 5.98
N GLN A 151 -8.17 -11.20 6.68
CA GLN A 151 -8.12 -11.83 8.00
C GLN A 151 -7.35 -13.16 7.96
N MET A 152 -7.59 -14.00 6.93
CA MET A 152 -6.83 -15.24 6.73
C MET A 152 -5.34 -14.97 6.50
N ASN A 153 -4.98 -13.90 5.80
CA ASN A 153 -3.60 -13.52 5.59
C ASN A 153 -2.91 -13.08 6.89
N PHE A 154 -3.61 -12.30 7.73
CA PHE A 154 -3.10 -11.87 9.03
C PHE A 154 -2.86 -13.05 9.97
N GLN A 155 -3.82 -13.96 10.06
CA GLN A 155 -3.70 -15.19 10.87
C GLN A 155 -2.52 -16.07 10.40
N ARG A 156 -2.33 -16.20 9.08
CA ARG A 156 -1.25 -17.02 8.52
C ARG A 156 0.14 -16.49 8.83
N LEU A 157 0.30 -15.18 8.93
CA LEU A 157 1.54 -14.54 9.35
C LEU A 157 1.57 -14.19 10.85
N GLU A 158 0.60 -14.72 11.62
CA GLU A 158 0.52 -14.64 13.08
C GLU A 158 0.50 -13.21 13.64
N PHE A 159 -0.08 -12.25 12.89
CA PHE A 159 -0.26 -10.91 13.40
C PHE A 159 -1.32 -10.87 14.50
N SER A 160 -0.93 -10.38 15.67
CA SER A 160 -1.83 -10.21 16.84
C SER A 160 -2.21 -8.75 17.09
N ASN A 161 -1.59 -7.81 16.38
CA ASN A 161 -1.74 -6.37 16.56
C ASN A 161 -2.54 -5.71 15.44
N ILE A 162 -3.41 -6.45 14.76
CA ILE A 162 -4.31 -5.95 13.72
C ILE A 162 -5.76 -6.15 14.16
N SER A 163 -6.55 -5.08 14.12
CA SER A 163 -8.02 -5.10 14.23
C SER A 163 -8.63 -4.74 12.88
N LEU A 164 -9.33 -5.68 12.26
CA LEU A 164 -10.06 -5.46 11.01
C LEU A 164 -11.54 -5.21 11.33
N LEU A 165 -12.06 -4.13 10.79
CA LEU A 165 -13.47 -3.71 10.90
C LEU A 165 -14.11 -3.73 9.51
N LEU A 166 -15.42 -4.08 9.48
CA LEU A 166 -16.28 -4.02 8.29
C LEU A 166 -17.00 -2.67 8.24
#